data_287104a5bc5c453d361fc81c15911a44
#
_entry.id   287104a5bc5c453d361fc81c15911a44
#
_cell.length_a   1.000
_cell.length_b   1.000
_cell.length_c   1.000
_cell.angle_alpha   90.00
_cell.angle_beta   90.00
_cell.angle_gamma   90.00
#
_symmetry.space_group_name_H-M   'P 1'
#
loop_
_entity.id
_entity.type
_entity.pdbx_description
1 polymer ?
#
loop_
_entity_poly.entity_id
_entity_poly.type
_entity_poly.pdbx_seq_one_letter_code
_entity_poly.pdbx_strand_id
1 'polypeptide(L)'
;MAVVVSIDAGTTGVRSFALDETGQQLALSYQEFTQHYPNPGWVEHDPTEIWNAVKFTLSELNDRINEPIAAIGITNQRETVVAWDRKTGEPLCNAIVWQDLRTSDRCEQLLELGHLDQIRQTTGLLLNPYFTATKIEWLLHNNVVENNSNLAFGTIDSWLLWKLTDGSSYATDVSNASRTLLYDIKENHWSSEICELFGIPESALPEVLPSSGRFGTTSATTAIGAGIPVSGIAGDQQSALFGQACLEPGMTKNTYGTGSFVLMNAGSECPDPAEGLLTTVAWDLGNGPTYALEGSIFVTGAAIQWLRDGLGVISHASEISDLAASVPDNGGVFFVPAFAGLGSPWWDTRARGTIIGITGGTQRGHLARAVVEAIAFQTRDVVEAMSRAAGTPIGEMRVDGGASVMDLLLQIQANQLGVRVARPIITETTAQGAAMLAGLAEGVWSETGEIHSAWRLDKAFDPQSDRKAYDTEHERWLQALDRSRFWVD
;
A
#
# COMPACT_ATOMS: atom_id res chain seq x y z
N MET A 1 -9.31 16.28 26.14
CA MET A 1 -8.43 15.83 25.05
C MET A 1 -9.11 14.65 24.38
N ALA A 2 -9.41 14.74 23.10
CA ALA A 2 -10.01 13.64 22.36
C ALA A 2 -8.89 12.72 21.85
N VAL A 3 -9.06 11.40 21.98
CA VAL A 3 -8.11 10.41 21.47
C VAL A 3 -8.75 9.66 20.31
N VAL A 4 -8.04 9.53 19.21
CA VAL A 4 -8.45 8.72 18.08
C VAL A 4 -7.50 7.52 17.99
N VAL A 5 -8.07 6.33 17.86
CA VAL A 5 -7.31 5.08 17.73
C VAL A 5 -7.41 4.58 16.30
N SER A 6 -6.33 4.05 15.76
CA SER A 6 -6.36 3.28 14.51
C SER A 6 -5.85 1.86 14.71
N ILE A 7 -6.41 0.95 13.90
CA ILE A 7 -6.00 -0.43 13.73
C ILE A 7 -5.37 -0.53 12.35
N ASP A 8 -4.08 -0.83 12.29
CA ASP A 8 -3.34 -1.09 11.05
C ASP A 8 -3.06 -2.59 10.96
N ALA A 9 -3.86 -3.28 10.17
CA ALA A 9 -3.72 -4.72 9.92
C ALA A 9 -2.86 -4.97 8.67
N GLY A 10 -1.55 -4.89 8.84
CA GLY A 10 -0.57 -5.11 7.78
C GLY A 10 -0.41 -6.58 7.39
N THR A 11 0.53 -6.87 6.49
CA THR A 11 0.77 -8.24 6.00
C THR A 11 1.37 -9.15 7.07
N THR A 12 2.24 -8.64 7.95
CA THR A 12 2.99 -9.46 8.90
C THR A 12 2.52 -9.33 10.35
N GLY A 13 1.66 -8.36 10.63
CA GLY A 13 1.20 -8.10 11.98
C GLY A 13 0.17 -6.98 12.04
N VAL A 14 -0.39 -6.79 13.22
CA VAL A 14 -1.37 -5.74 13.54
C VAL A 14 -0.72 -4.72 14.44
N ARG A 15 -0.97 -3.44 14.16
CA ARG A 15 -0.61 -2.31 15.00
C ARG A 15 -1.87 -1.59 15.45
N SER A 16 -1.97 -1.28 16.74
CA SER A 16 -2.92 -0.29 17.27
C SER A 16 -2.16 0.97 17.65
N PHE A 17 -2.66 2.12 17.20
CA PHE A 17 -1.99 3.40 17.29
C PHE A 17 -2.96 4.47 17.80
N ALA A 18 -2.54 5.31 18.74
CA ALA A 18 -3.36 6.36 19.32
C ALA A 18 -2.77 7.74 19.08
N LEU A 19 -3.60 8.66 18.60
CA LEU A 19 -3.31 10.08 18.43
C LEU A 19 -4.18 10.93 19.34
N ASP A 20 -3.63 12.07 19.77
CA ASP A 20 -4.42 13.17 20.33
C ASP A 20 -4.93 14.12 19.22
N GLU A 21 -5.74 15.09 19.62
CA GLU A 21 -6.31 16.12 18.73
C GLU A 21 -5.27 17.04 18.09
N THR A 22 -4.02 17.04 18.58
CA THR A 22 -2.89 17.79 17.97
C THR A 22 -2.12 16.97 16.95
N GLY A 23 -2.52 15.69 16.73
CA GLY A 23 -1.81 14.76 15.87
C GLY A 23 -0.55 14.16 16.50
N GLN A 24 -0.36 14.28 17.84
CA GLN A 24 0.75 13.67 18.52
C GLN A 24 0.44 12.22 18.87
N GLN A 25 1.42 11.34 18.63
CA GLN A 25 1.34 9.94 19.03
C GLN A 25 1.35 9.83 20.57
N LEU A 26 0.33 9.17 21.13
CA LEU A 26 0.21 8.89 22.55
C LEU A 26 0.70 7.48 22.90
N ALA A 27 0.30 6.49 22.12
CA ALA A 27 0.64 5.10 22.35
C ALA A 27 0.67 4.30 21.04
N LEU A 28 1.40 3.17 21.10
CA LEU A 28 1.48 2.19 20.01
C LEU A 28 1.65 0.81 20.61
N SER A 29 0.93 -0.18 20.07
CA SER A 29 1.13 -1.60 20.34
C SER A 29 1.21 -2.37 19.03
N TYR A 30 2.03 -3.42 18.95
CA TYR A 30 2.23 -4.24 17.76
C TYR A 30 2.27 -5.72 18.10
N GLN A 31 1.64 -6.54 17.28
CA GLN A 31 1.63 -8.00 17.39
C GLN A 31 1.74 -8.65 16.02
N GLU A 32 2.73 -9.51 15.84
CA GLU A 32 2.85 -10.37 14.65
C GLU A 32 1.84 -11.52 14.68
N PHE A 33 1.50 -12.05 13.50
CA PHE A 33 0.73 -13.27 13.32
C PHE A 33 1.38 -14.18 12.26
N THR A 34 0.95 -15.45 12.23
CA THR A 34 1.58 -16.48 11.41
C THR A 34 1.31 -16.28 9.91
N GLN A 35 2.35 -16.44 9.10
CA GLN A 35 2.24 -16.52 7.65
C GLN A 35 2.19 -17.99 7.23
N HIS A 36 1.18 -18.39 6.45
CA HIS A 36 1.01 -19.77 5.99
C HIS A 36 1.35 -19.91 4.51
N TYR A 37 2.17 -20.90 4.17
CA TYR A 37 2.63 -21.18 2.80
C TYR A 37 2.29 -22.64 2.43
N PRO A 38 0.99 -22.98 2.20
CA PRO A 38 0.57 -24.37 2.04
C PRO A 38 1.10 -25.04 0.78
N ASN A 39 1.36 -24.27 -0.29
CA ASN A 39 1.94 -24.72 -1.54
C ASN A 39 2.91 -23.67 -2.11
N PRO A 40 3.80 -24.01 -3.05
CA PRO A 40 4.62 -23.03 -3.74
C PRO A 40 3.77 -21.93 -4.40
N GLY A 41 4.06 -20.66 -4.08
CA GLY A 41 3.34 -19.49 -4.57
C GLY A 41 2.01 -19.19 -3.86
N TRP A 42 1.58 -20.02 -2.91
CA TRP A 42 0.39 -19.78 -2.09
C TRP A 42 0.77 -19.06 -0.80
N VAL A 43 -0.03 -18.07 -0.45
CA VAL A 43 0.16 -17.29 0.79
C VAL A 43 -1.20 -17.10 1.45
N GLU A 44 -1.32 -17.53 2.70
CA GLU A 44 -2.57 -17.50 3.45
C GLU A 44 -2.36 -16.93 4.86
N HIS A 45 -3.42 -16.33 5.40
CA HIS A 45 -3.51 -15.91 6.79
C HIS A 45 -4.73 -16.55 7.47
N ASP A 46 -4.62 -16.91 8.74
CA ASP A 46 -5.80 -17.25 9.55
C ASP A 46 -6.50 -15.96 10.00
N PRO A 47 -7.77 -15.69 9.57
CA PRO A 47 -8.48 -14.50 9.99
C PRO A 47 -8.68 -14.41 11.50
N THR A 48 -8.70 -15.57 12.19
CA THR A 48 -8.81 -15.63 13.64
C THR A 48 -7.55 -15.17 14.35
N GLU A 49 -6.37 -15.48 13.81
CA GLU A 49 -5.09 -14.96 14.31
C GLU A 49 -4.99 -13.44 14.13
N ILE A 50 -5.43 -12.90 12.98
CA ILE A 50 -5.51 -11.46 12.76
C ILE A 50 -6.41 -10.79 13.80
N TRP A 51 -7.63 -11.33 14.02
CA TRP A 51 -8.55 -10.80 15.00
C TRP A 51 -8.00 -10.90 16.45
N ASN A 52 -7.30 -11.98 16.79
CA ASN A 52 -6.65 -12.12 18.09
C ASN A 52 -5.54 -11.07 18.28
N ALA A 53 -4.74 -10.79 17.24
CA ALA A 53 -3.74 -9.73 17.27
C ALA A 53 -4.38 -8.34 17.45
N VAL A 54 -5.52 -8.06 16.80
CA VAL A 54 -6.30 -6.82 17.01
C VAL A 54 -6.75 -6.70 18.46
N LYS A 55 -7.34 -7.76 19.05
CA LYS A 55 -7.77 -7.75 20.46
C LYS A 55 -6.60 -7.49 21.40
N PHE A 56 -5.47 -8.14 21.16
CA PHE A 56 -4.26 -7.96 21.96
C PHE A 56 -3.75 -6.52 21.90
N THR A 57 -3.54 -5.98 20.69
CA THR A 57 -2.98 -4.64 20.52
C THR A 57 -3.90 -3.55 21.03
N LEU A 58 -5.23 -3.70 20.87
CA LEU A 58 -6.21 -2.77 21.43
C LEU A 58 -6.24 -2.81 22.96
N SER A 59 -6.13 -4.00 23.57
CA SER A 59 -6.07 -4.12 25.04
C SER A 59 -4.82 -3.45 25.60
N GLU A 60 -3.66 -3.75 25.03
CA GLU A 60 -2.38 -3.13 25.39
C GLU A 60 -2.40 -1.60 25.26
N LEU A 61 -3.06 -1.11 24.18
CA LEU A 61 -3.19 0.31 23.93
C LEU A 61 -4.10 0.97 24.97
N ASN A 62 -5.25 0.35 25.27
CA ASN A 62 -6.23 0.86 26.21
C ASN A 62 -5.65 1.00 27.64
N ASP A 63 -4.73 0.10 28.02
CA ASP A 63 -4.02 0.19 29.31
C ASP A 63 -3.02 1.35 29.39
N ARG A 64 -2.68 1.98 28.26
CA ARG A 64 -1.71 3.10 28.16
C ARG A 64 -2.34 4.46 27.96
N ILE A 65 -3.63 4.52 27.63
CA ILE A 65 -4.38 5.77 27.46
C ILE A 65 -5.42 5.90 28.57
N ASN A 66 -5.55 7.09 29.13
CA ASN A 66 -6.50 7.38 30.21
C ASN A 66 -7.71 8.18 29.74
N GLU A 67 -7.63 8.74 28.55
CA GLU A 67 -8.65 9.57 27.93
C GLU A 67 -9.66 8.73 27.17
N PRO A 68 -10.91 9.18 27.03
CA PRO A 68 -11.91 8.47 26.25
C PRO A 68 -11.56 8.45 24.77
N ILE A 69 -11.73 7.29 24.13
CA ILE A 69 -11.55 7.11 22.69
C ILE A 69 -12.75 7.72 21.97
N ALA A 70 -12.51 8.73 21.14
CA ALA A 70 -13.55 9.43 20.38
C ALA A 70 -13.96 8.68 19.11
N ALA A 71 -13.00 8.01 18.44
CA ALA A 71 -13.24 7.28 17.20
C ALA A 71 -12.18 6.22 16.96
N ILE A 72 -12.52 5.23 16.12
CA ILE A 72 -11.61 4.20 15.60
C ILE A 72 -11.52 4.32 14.10
N GLY A 73 -10.27 4.28 13.58
CA GLY A 73 -9.95 4.07 12.18
C GLY A 73 -9.42 2.65 11.93
N ILE A 74 -9.66 2.12 10.72
CA ILE A 74 -9.11 0.85 10.24
C ILE A 74 -8.31 1.11 8.98
N THR A 75 -7.11 0.56 8.93
CA THR A 75 -6.34 0.43 7.70
C THR A 75 -5.77 -0.98 7.62
N ASN A 76 -5.52 -1.46 6.41
CA ASN A 76 -5.23 -2.88 6.21
C ASN A 76 -4.40 -3.12 4.95
N GLN A 77 -3.68 -4.24 4.94
CA GLN A 77 -3.20 -4.85 3.71
C GLN A 77 -4.37 -4.99 2.74
N ARG A 78 -4.24 -4.43 1.54
CA ARG A 78 -5.31 -4.43 0.54
C ARG A 78 -5.44 -5.80 -0.12
N GLU A 79 -6.49 -6.02 -0.88
CA GLU A 79 -6.76 -7.16 -1.77
C GLU A 79 -6.84 -8.54 -1.12
N THR A 80 -6.35 -8.71 0.11
CA THR A 80 -6.45 -9.96 0.86
C THR A 80 -7.90 -10.26 1.18
N VAL A 81 -8.40 -11.42 0.73
CA VAL A 81 -9.81 -11.78 0.84
C VAL A 81 -10.07 -12.74 1.99
N VAL A 82 -11.09 -12.43 2.78
CA VAL A 82 -11.68 -13.29 3.80
C VAL A 82 -13.06 -13.76 3.34
N ALA A 83 -13.37 -15.02 3.59
CA ALA A 83 -14.72 -15.60 3.42
C ALA A 83 -15.25 -16.06 4.78
N TRP A 84 -16.48 -15.65 5.15
CA TRP A 84 -17.09 -16.03 6.41
C TRP A 84 -18.60 -16.25 6.32
N ASP A 85 -19.17 -16.93 7.29
CA ASP A 85 -20.60 -17.10 7.44
C ASP A 85 -21.17 -15.95 8.28
N ARG A 86 -22.08 -15.15 7.70
CA ARG A 86 -22.71 -14.01 8.41
C ARG A 86 -23.57 -14.40 9.59
N LYS A 87 -24.03 -15.63 9.66
CA LYS A 87 -24.87 -16.10 10.76
C LYS A 87 -24.05 -16.47 12.00
N THR A 88 -22.88 -17.08 11.78
CA THR A 88 -22.00 -17.52 12.87
C THR A 88 -20.87 -16.54 13.17
N GLY A 89 -20.49 -15.72 12.19
CA GLY A 89 -19.33 -14.84 12.27
C GLY A 89 -17.99 -15.59 12.21
N GLU A 90 -18.00 -16.86 11.76
CA GLU A 90 -16.80 -17.70 11.67
C GLU A 90 -16.22 -17.70 10.25
N PRO A 91 -14.88 -17.61 10.10
CA PRO A 91 -14.24 -17.74 8.80
C PRO A 91 -14.45 -19.16 8.25
N LEU A 92 -14.65 -19.26 6.93
CA LEU A 92 -14.89 -20.53 6.24
C LEU A 92 -13.58 -21.19 5.76
N CYS A 93 -12.53 -20.40 5.62
CA CYS A 93 -11.19 -20.85 5.24
C CYS A 93 -10.15 -19.78 5.64
N ASN A 94 -8.88 -20.08 5.45
CA ASN A 94 -7.84 -19.06 5.53
C ASN A 94 -8.05 -17.96 4.49
N ALA A 95 -7.70 -16.73 4.84
CA ALA A 95 -7.69 -15.60 3.91
C ALA A 95 -6.60 -15.80 2.85
N ILE A 96 -6.95 -15.60 1.56
CA ILE A 96 -5.97 -15.63 0.48
C ILE A 96 -5.34 -14.25 0.36
N VAL A 97 -4.02 -14.19 0.58
CA VAL A 97 -3.25 -12.96 0.70
C VAL A 97 -3.02 -12.33 -0.69
N TRP A 98 -2.82 -11.03 -0.74
CA TRP A 98 -2.50 -10.26 -1.95
C TRP A 98 -1.27 -10.78 -2.72
N GLN A 99 -0.30 -11.40 -2.01
CA GLN A 99 0.92 -11.99 -2.58
C GLN A 99 0.71 -13.36 -3.24
N ASP A 100 -0.47 -13.97 -3.06
CA ASP A 100 -0.78 -15.32 -3.53
C ASP A 100 -0.86 -15.38 -5.06
N LEU A 101 -0.23 -16.38 -5.65
CA LEU A 101 -0.11 -16.54 -7.09
C LEU A 101 -0.98 -17.68 -7.67
N ARG A 102 -1.85 -18.34 -6.84
CA ARG A 102 -2.65 -19.50 -7.27
C ARG A 102 -3.59 -19.24 -8.45
N THR A 103 -3.92 -17.97 -8.71
CA THR A 103 -4.83 -17.56 -9.78
C THR A 103 -4.12 -16.98 -11.02
N SER A 104 -2.78 -17.14 -11.12
CA SER A 104 -1.99 -16.61 -12.26
C SER A 104 -2.49 -17.14 -13.61
N ASP A 105 -2.72 -18.46 -13.73
CA ASP A 105 -3.19 -19.08 -14.96
C ASP A 105 -4.56 -18.52 -15.39
N ARG A 106 -5.42 -18.18 -14.40
CA ARG A 106 -6.73 -17.56 -14.69
C ARG A 106 -6.59 -16.15 -15.22
N CYS A 107 -5.65 -15.38 -14.68
CA CYS A 107 -5.34 -14.03 -15.20
C CYS A 107 -4.83 -14.11 -16.64
N GLU A 108 -3.93 -15.06 -16.97
CA GLU A 108 -3.43 -15.27 -18.33
C GLU A 108 -4.57 -15.67 -19.28
N GLN A 109 -5.44 -16.57 -18.87
CA GLN A 109 -6.62 -16.96 -19.66
C GLN A 109 -7.53 -15.75 -19.97
N LEU A 110 -7.78 -14.89 -18.98
CA LEU A 110 -8.61 -13.70 -19.18
C LEU A 110 -7.94 -12.67 -20.12
N LEU A 111 -6.60 -12.57 -20.07
CA LEU A 111 -5.81 -11.77 -21.02
C LEU A 111 -5.96 -12.31 -22.45
N GLU A 112 -5.83 -13.62 -22.65
CA GLU A 112 -5.99 -14.26 -23.95
C GLU A 112 -7.41 -14.11 -24.51
N LEU A 113 -8.43 -14.11 -23.65
CA LEU A 113 -9.83 -13.87 -24.02
C LEU A 113 -10.13 -12.39 -24.29
N GLY A 114 -9.20 -11.47 -24.05
CA GLY A 114 -9.33 -10.05 -24.39
C GLY A 114 -10.09 -9.21 -23.35
N HIS A 115 -10.23 -9.66 -22.11
CA HIS A 115 -10.95 -8.94 -21.06
C HIS A 115 -10.16 -7.78 -20.42
N LEU A 116 -8.88 -7.58 -20.76
CA LEU A 116 -8.03 -6.58 -20.11
C LEU A 116 -8.60 -5.16 -20.25
N ASP A 117 -8.99 -4.75 -21.46
CA ASP A 117 -9.43 -3.38 -21.71
C ASP A 117 -10.72 -3.05 -20.93
N GLN A 118 -11.69 -3.98 -20.92
CA GLN A 118 -12.91 -3.84 -20.14
C GLN A 118 -12.62 -3.67 -18.65
N ILE A 119 -11.84 -4.59 -18.07
CA ILE A 119 -11.49 -4.57 -16.66
C ILE A 119 -10.73 -3.29 -16.32
N ARG A 120 -9.78 -2.90 -17.14
CA ARG A 120 -8.97 -1.71 -16.92
C ARG A 120 -9.79 -0.41 -16.99
N GLN A 121 -10.73 -0.32 -17.93
CA GLN A 121 -11.60 0.85 -18.07
C GLN A 121 -12.58 1.01 -16.90
N THR A 122 -13.07 -0.11 -16.36
CA THR A 122 -14.04 -0.13 -15.25
C THR A 122 -13.35 0.04 -13.91
N THR A 123 -12.24 -0.68 -13.67
CA THR A 123 -11.63 -0.78 -12.33
C THR A 123 -10.36 0.02 -12.14
N GLY A 124 -9.75 0.53 -13.22
CA GLY A 124 -8.43 1.18 -13.20
C GLY A 124 -7.26 0.21 -13.00
N LEU A 125 -7.51 -1.10 -12.89
CA LEU A 125 -6.53 -2.13 -12.53
C LEU A 125 -6.15 -3.00 -13.73
N LEU A 126 -5.10 -3.82 -13.54
CA LEU A 126 -4.64 -4.82 -14.51
C LEU A 126 -5.15 -6.22 -14.12
N LEU A 127 -5.19 -7.14 -15.08
CA LEU A 127 -5.39 -8.56 -14.77
C LEU A 127 -4.13 -9.14 -14.12
N ASN A 128 -4.20 -9.32 -12.80
CA ASN A 128 -3.09 -9.83 -12.00
C ASN A 128 -3.64 -10.60 -10.79
N PRO A 129 -3.05 -11.73 -10.39
CA PRO A 129 -3.44 -12.48 -9.19
C PRO A 129 -3.34 -11.68 -7.89
N TYR A 130 -2.69 -10.53 -7.90
CA TYR A 130 -2.63 -9.57 -6.82
C TYR A 130 -4.03 -9.18 -6.30
N PHE A 131 -5.00 -8.97 -7.19
CA PHE A 131 -6.32 -8.45 -6.87
C PHE A 131 -7.31 -9.52 -6.39
N THR A 132 -8.43 -9.09 -5.77
CA THR A 132 -9.35 -9.95 -5.01
C THR A 132 -10.24 -10.87 -5.87
N ALA A 133 -10.74 -10.39 -7.02
CA ALA A 133 -11.79 -11.09 -7.78
C ALA A 133 -11.44 -12.52 -8.16
N THR A 134 -10.23 -12.75 -8.71
CA THR A 134 -9.80 -14.10 -9.13
C THR A 134 -9.66 -15.06 -7.94
N LYS A 135 -9.35 -14.55 -6.75
CA LYS A 135 -9.28 -15.34 -5.52
C LYS A 135 -10.67 -15.77 -5.05
N ILE A 136 -11.67 -14.87 -5.13
CA ILE A 136 -13.08 -15.21 -4.83
C ILE A 136 -13.60 -16.24 -5.83
N GLU A 137 -13.37 -16.01 -7.14
CA GLU A 137 -13.71 -16.98 -8.19
C GLU A 137 -13.10 -18.37 -7.88
N TRP A 138 -11.82 -18.40 -7.49
CA TRP A 138 -11.13 -19.64 -7.13
C TRP A 138 -11.78 -20.34 -5.94
N LEU A 139 -12.15 -19.62 -4.88
CA LEU A 139 -12.82 -20.18 -3.68
C LEU A 139 -14.16 -20.82 -4.04
N LEU A 140 -14.96 -20.15 -4.88
CA LEU A 140 -16.26 -20.65 -5.33
C LEU A 140 -16.11 -21.84 -6.30
N HIS A 141 -15.25 -21.72 -7.31
CA HIS A 141 -15.06 -22.73 -8.34
C HIS A 141 -14.51 -24.06 -7.80
N ASN A 142 -13.60 -23.99 -6.81
CA ASN A 142 -13.04 -25.17 -6.17
C ASN A 142 -13.88 -25.69 -4.98
N ASN A 143 -15.07 -25.16 -4.77
CA ASN A 143 -15.97 -25.53 -3.69
C ASN A 143 -15.30 -25.46 -2.28
N VAL A 144 -14.36 -24.53 -2.10
CA VAL A 144 -13.77 -24.23 -0.79
C VAL A 144 -14.81 -23.58 0.13
N VAL A 145 -15.66 -22.75 -0.47
CA VAL A 145 -16.81 -22.12 0.19
C VAL A 145 -18.09 -22.41 -0.60
N GLU A 146 -19.20 -22.61 0.11
CA GLU A 146 -20.50 -22.82 -0.49
C GLU A 146 -21.20 -21.49 -0.75
N ASN A 147 -21.67 -21.29 -1.99
CA ASN A 147 -22.48 -20.13 -2.34
C ASN A 147 -23.89 -20.26 -1.75
N ASN A 148 -24.11 -19.63 -0.63
CA ASN A 148 -25.41 -19.60 0.06
C ASN A 148 -25.71 -18.18 0.59
N SER A 149 -26.92 -17.97 1.10
CA SER A 149 -27.41 -16.66 1.55
C SER A 149 -26.65 -16.06 2.76
N ASN A 150 -25.85 -16.86 3.47
CA ASN A 150 -25.07 -16.39 4.62
C ASN A 150 -23.62 -16.10 4.25
N LEU A 151 -23.19 -16.44 3.03
CA LEU A 151 -21.82 -16.19 2.58
C LEU A 151 -21.52 -14.69 2.56
N ALA A 152 -20.36 -14.33 3.09
CA ALA A 152 -19.76 -13.01 2.96
C ALA A 152 -18.34 -13.12 2.44
N PHE A 153 -17.99 -12.24 1.52
CA PHE A 153 -16.62 -11.94 1.14
C PHE A 153 -16.27 -10.51 1.52
N GLY A 154 -15.06 -10.27 1.94
CA GLY A 154 -14.56 -8.91 2.17
C GLY A 154 -13.06 -8.89 2.25
N THR A 155 -12.51 -7.71 2.14
CA THR A 155 -11.11 -7.45 2.48
C THR A 155 -10.96 -7.40 4.00
N ILE A 156 -9.73 -7.28 4.49
CA ILE A 156 -9.45 -7.37 5.94
C ILE A 156 -10.22 -6.30 6.73
N ASP A 157 -10.41 -5.11 6.19
CA ASP A 157 -11.23 -4.04 6.82
C ASP A 157 -12.66 -4.48 7.10
N SER A 158 -13.34 -5.09 6.12
CA SER A 158 -14.71 -5.60 6.27
C SER A 158 -14.80 -6.69 7.34
N TRP A 159 -13.81 -7.59 7.38
CA TRP A 159 -13.71 -8.61 8.42
C TRP A 159 -13.53 -8.00 9.81
N LEU A 160 -12.61 -7.02 9.96
CA LEU A 160 -12.37 -6.35 11.23
C LEU A 160 -13.57 -5.53 11.68
N LEU A 161 -14.22 -4.81 10.75
CA LEU A 161 -15.46 -4.07 11.04
C LEU A 161 -16.55 -5.02 11.53
N TRP A 162 -16.75 -6.16 10.84
CA TRP A 162 -17.69 -7.20 11.28
C TRP A 162 -17.42 -7.67 12.70
N LYS A 163 -16.16 -7.95 13.03
CA LYS A 163 -15.75 -8.43 14.36
C LYS A 163 -15.87 -7.33 15.43
N LEU A 164 -15.52 -6.09 15.14
CA LEU A 164 -15.63 -4.95 16.08
C LEU A 164 -17.08 -4.64 16.41
N THR A 165 -17.99 -4.80 15.46
CA THR A 165 -19.41 -4.48 15.59
C THR A 165 -20.29 -5.67 15.98
N ASP A 166 -19.69 -6.84 16.22
CA ASP A 166 -20.39 -8.11 16.51
C ASP A 166 -21.45 -8.45 15.46
N GLY A 167 -21.09 -8.27 14.18
CA GLY A 167 -21.93 -8.58 13.03
C GLY A 167 -23.01 -7.55 12.69
N SER A 168 -23.07 -6.41 13.37
CA SER A 168 -24.09 -5.40 13.11
C SER A 168 -23.78 -4.53 11.88
N SER A 169 -22.54 -4.53 11.38
CA SER A 169 -22.13 -3.82 10.17
C SER A 169 -21.34 -4.72 9.22
N TYR A 170 -21.70 -4.68 7.95
CA TYR A 170 -21.02 -5.38 6.87
C TYR A 170 -20.76 -4.39 5.72
N ALA A 171 -19.63 -3.70 5.80
CA ALA A 171 -19.24 -2.67 4.86
C ALA A 171 -17.74 -2.67 4.59
N THR A 172 -17.34 -1.98 3.55
CA THR A 172 -15.97 -1.61 3.17
C THR A 172 -15.95 -0.15 2.76
N ASP A 173 -14.75 0.43 2.61
CA ASP A 173 -14.63 1.75 2.03
C ASP A 173 -14.35 1.72 0.52
N VAL A 174 -14.53 2.87 -0.14
CA VAL A 174 -14.29 3.01 -1.58
C VAL A 174 -12.84 2.68 -1.98
N SER A 175 -11.86 2.94 -1.11
CA SER A 175 -10.45 2.68 -1.42
C SER A 175 -10.14 1.19 -1.45
N ASN A 176 -10.62 0.41 -0.46
CA ASN A 176 -10.51 -1.05 -0.47
C ASN A 176 -11.34 -1.67 -1.60
N ALA A 177 -12.58 -1.22 -1.82
CA ALA A 177 -13.42 -1.68 -2.91
C ALA A 177 -12.73 -1.52 -4.26
N SER A 178 -12.08 -0.37 -4.50
CA SER A 178 -11.35 -0.09 -5.74
C SER A 178 -10.17 -1.04 -6.02
N ARG A 179 -9.74 -1.85 -5.04
CA ARG A 179 -8.65 -2.83 -5.18
C ARG A 179 -9.10 -4.25 -5.48
N THR A 180 -10.41 -4.47 -5.60
CA THR A 180 -10.96 -5.82 -5.70
C THR A 180 -11.01 -6.41 -7.11
N LEU A 181 -10.84 -5.61 -8.17
CA LEU A 181 -11.22 -5.90 -9.56
C LEU A 181 -12.74 -6.03 -9.78
N LEU A 182 -13.58 -5.69 -8.80
CA LEU A 182 -15.04 -5.83 -8.89
C LEU A 182 -15.77 -4.48 -8.89
N TYR A 183 -15.05 -3.41 -8.55
CA TYR A 183 -15.63 -2.09 -8.33
C TYR A 183 -15.44 -1.18 -9.54
N ASP A 184 -16.53 -0.59 -10.01
CA ASP A 184 -16.48 0.47 -11.00
C ASP A 184 -16.08 1.78 -10.31
N ILE A 185 -14.84 2.23 -10.55
CA ILE A 185 -14.30 3.42 -9.89
C ILE A 185 -14.87 4.72 -10.44
N LYS A 186 -15.54 4.72 -11.61
CA LYS A 186 -16.16 5.89 -12.20
C LYS A 186 -17.60 6.07 -11.71
N GLU A 187 -18.34 4.97 -11.67
CA GLU A 187 -19.75 4.96 -11.25
C GLU A 187 -19.93 4.75 -9.74
N ASN A 188 -18.85 4.38 -9.04
CA ASN A 188 -18.79 4.16 -7.58
C ASN A 188 -19.78 3.10 -7.06
N HIS A 189 -19.79 1.93 -7.71
CA HIS A 189 -20.55 0.76 -7.26
C HIS A 189 -19.87 -0.56 -7.69
N TRP A 190 -20.33 -1.69 -7.13
CA TRP A 190 -19.90 -2.99 -7.61
C TRP A 190 -20.36 -3.17 -9.07
N SER A 191 -19.44 -3.54 -9.97
CA SER A 191 -19.74 -3.76 -11.37
C SER A 191 -20.46 -5.10 -11.56
N SER A 192 -21.76 -5.09 -11.83
CA SER A 192 -22.55 -6.32 -12.08
C SER A 192 -21.96 -7.13 -13.22
N GLU A 193 -21.49 -6.48 -14.28
CA GLU A 193 -20.89 -7.13 -15.45
C GLU A 193 -19.59 -7.89 -15.08
N ILE A 194 -18.74 -7.27 -14.26
CA ILE A 194 -17.51 -7.94 -13.83
C ILE A 194 -17.80 -9.00 -12.76
N CYS A 195 -18.75 -8.77 -11.87
CA CYS A 195 -19.21 -9.80 -10.93
C CYS A 195 -19.74 -11.04 -11.66
N GLU A 196 -20.49 -10.85 -12.77
CA GLU A 196 -20.95 -11.95 -13.62
C GLU A 196 -19.79 -12.68 -14.32
N LEU A 197 -18.79 -11.94 -14.84
CA LEU A 197 -17.59 -12.50 -15.46
C LEU A 197 -16.85 -13.48 -14.54
N PHE A 198 -16.76 -13.17 -13.25
CA PHE A 198 -16.10 -13.99 -12.23
C PHE A 198 -17.08 -14.95 -11.50
N GLY A 199 -18.38 -14.92 -11.81
CA GLY A 199 -19.39 -15.74 -11.14
C GLY A 199 -19.57 -15.40 -9.65
N ILE A 200 -19.34 -14.15 -9.27
CA ILE A 200 -19.40 -13.68 -7.88
C ILE A 200 -20.77 -13.05 -7.61
N PRO A 201 -21.53 -13.56 -6.62
CA PRO A 201 -22.82 -12.97 -6.25
C PRO A 201 -22.60 -11.62 -5.52
N GLU A 202 -23.13 -10.53 -6.05
CA GLU A 202 -23.04 -9.20 -5.41
C GLU A 202 -23.60 -9.19 -3.99
N SER A 203 -24.59 -10.04 -3.69
CA SER A 203 -25.17 -10.18 -2.35
C SER A 203 -24.19 -10.71 -1.29
N ALA A 204 -23.05 -11.27 -1.73
CA ALA A 204 -21.96 -11.71 -0.87
C ALA A 204 -20.84 -10.66 -0.73
N LEU A 205 -21.01 -9.48 -1.33
CA LEU A 205 -20.09 -8.35 -1.21
C LEU A 205 -20.60 -7.34 -0.17
N PRO A 206 -19.70 -6.59 0.52
CA PRO A 206 -20.09 -5.60 1.52
C PRO A 206 -20.71 -4.35 0.90
N GLU A 207 -21.44 -3.58 1.70
CA GLU A 207 -21.83 -2.22 1.35
C GLU A 207 -20.58 -1.35 1.22
N VAL A 208 -20.52 -0.50 0.19
CA VAL A 208 -19.40 0.43 -0.01
C VAL A 208 -19.76 1.80 0.52
N LEU A 209 -18.94 2.32 1.44
CA LEU A 209 -19.17 3.59 2.12
C LEU A 209 -17.98 4.55 1.87
N PRO A 210 -18.17 5.88 2.09
CA PRO A 210 -17.06 6.84 2.11
C PRO A 210 -15.99 6.46 3.13
N SER A 211 -14.72 6.75 2.83
CA SER A 211 -13.58 6.41 3.71
C SER A 211 -13.62 7.12 5.06
N SER A 212 -14.22 8.33 5.11
CA SER A 212 -14.48 9.10 6.34
C SER A 212 -16.00 9.21 6.53
N GLY A 213 -16.53 8.48 7.50
CA GLY A 213 -17.94 8.36 7.82
C GLY A 213 -18.18 7.23 8.80
N ARG A 214 -19.35 7.19 9.44
CA ARG A 214 -19.62 6.17 10.45
C ARG A 214 -20.00 4.84 9.84
N PHE A 215 -19.13 3.85 9.98
CA PHE A 215 -19.35 2.45 9.56
C PHE A 215 -20.14 1.64 10.60
N GLY A 216 -20.02 1.98 11.89
CA GLY A 216 -20.68 1.30 12.99
C GLY A 216 -20.15 1.75 14.34
N THR A 217 -20.46 0.97 15.38
CA THR A 217 -19.95 1.19 16.74
C THR A 217 -19.44 -0.12 17.32
N THR A 218 -18.42 -0.04 18.17
CA THR A 218 -17.88 -1.22 18.85
C THR A 218 -18.92 -1.91 19.72
N SER A 219 -18.86 -3.23 19.74
CA SER A 219 -19.66 -4.07 20.66
C SER A 219 -19.01 -4.20 22.02
N ALA A 220 -19.74 -4.73 23.00
CA ALA A 220 -19.24 -5.02 24.33
C ALA A 220 -18.17 -6.12 24.40
N THR A 221 -17.97 -6.84 23.30
CA THR A 221 -16.97 -7.92 23.19
C THR A 221 -15.57 -7.41 22.87
N THR A 222 -15.43 -6.12 22.54
CA THR A 222 -14.13 -5.51 22.26
C THR A 222 -13.36 -5.14 23.52
N ALA A 223 -12.04 -5.21 23.49
CA ALA A 223 -11.17 -4.88 24.62
C ALA A 223 -11.28 -3.42 25.10
N ILE A 224 -11.78 -2.53 24.24
CA ILE A 224 -11.87 -1.07 24.48
C ILE A 224 -13.30 -0.63 24.86
N GLY A 225 -14.26 -1.60 25.01
CA GLY A 225 -15.64 -1.31 25.37
C GLY A 225 -16.58 -1.07 24.21
N ALA A 226 -17.88 -0.90 24.53
CA ALA A 226 -18.94 -0.71 23.57
C ALA A 226 -19.20 0.76 23.25
N GLY A 227 -19.76 1.01 22.05
CA GLY A 227 -20.31 2.30 21.66
C GLY A 227 -19.29 3.29 21.10
N ILE A 228 -18.03 2.88 20.90
CA ILE A 228 -17.03 3.73 20.26
C ILE A 228 -17.26 3.71 18.73
N PRO A 229 -17.38 4.86 18.07
CA PRO A 229 -17.57 4.93 16.63
C PRO A 229 -16.40 4.32 15.86
N VAL A 230 -16.67 3.48 14.85
CA VAL A 230 -15.74 3.09 13.80
C VAL A 230 -16.07 3.94 12.59
N SER A 231 -15.21 4.92 12.28
CA SER A 231 -15.60 6.03 11.41
C SER A 231 -14.56 6.42 10.36
N GLY A 232 -13.48 5.66 10.22
CA GLY A 232 -12.48 5.84 9.18
C GLY A 232 -11.99 4.49 8.68
N ILE A 233 -12.10 4.22 7.38
CA ILE A 233 -11.52 3.02 6.78
C ILE A 233 -10.79 3.43 5.48
N ALA A 234 -9.58 2.90 5.30
CA ALA A 234 -8.85 3.02 4.03
C ALA A 234 -7.82 1.90 3.88
N GLY A 235 -7.55 1.48 2.66
CA GLY A 235 -6.42 0.61 2.35
C GLY A 235 -5.08 1.25 2.77
N ASP A 236 -4.09 0.42 3.11
CA ASP A 236 -2.82 0.88 3.70
C ASP A 236 -2.12 2.00 2.93
N GLN A 237 -2.06 1.88 1.61
CA GLN A 237 -1.37 2.86 0.77
C GLN A 237 -2.15 4.16 0.63
N GLN A 238 -3.48 4.09 0.58
CA GLN A 238 -4.38 5.24 0.56
C GLN A 238 -4.38 5.94 1.91
N SER A 239 -4.44 5.17 2.98
CA SER A 239 -4.31 5.69 4.35
C SER A 239 -2.96 6.42 4.55
N ALA A 240 -1.85 5.83 4.06
CA ALA A 240 -0.55 6.50 4.10
C ALA A 240 -0.52 7.80 3.28
N LEU A 241 -1.17 7.84 2.11
CA LEU A 241 -1.29 9.07 1.32
C LEU A 241 -2.02 10.18 2.10
N PHE A 242 -3.13 9.82 2.78
CA PHE A 242 -3.89 10.73 3.63
C PHE A 242 -3.09 11.16 4.87
N GLY A 243 -2.45 10.21 5.56
CA GLY A 243 -1.61 10.47 6.74
C GLY A 243 -0.36 11.29 6.44
N GLN A 244 0.15 11.21 5.23
CA GLN A 244 1.17 12.13 4.71
C GLN A 244 0.60 13.51 4.37
N ALA A 245 -0.69 13.76 4.60
CA ALA A 245 -1.38 14.99 4.22
C ALA A 245 -1.15 15.38 2.74
N CYS A 246 -1.12 14.40 1.84
CA CYS A 246 -1.04 14.62 0.40
C CYS A 246 -2.44 14.93 -0.15
N LEU A 247 -3.03 16.04 0.32
CA LEU A 247 -4.45 16.37 0.14
C LEU A 247 -4.76 17.10 -1.16
N GLU A 248 -3.74 17.69 -1.80
CA GLU A 248 -3.88 18.44 -3.04
C GLU A 248 -3.43 17.61 -4.25
N PRO A 249 -4.05 17.79 -5.44
CA PRO A 249 -3.63 17.14 -6.66
C PRO A 249 -2.14 17.36 -6.96
N GLY A 250 -1.43 16.31 -7.38
CA GLY A 250 0.00 16.31 -7.65
C GLY A 250 0.88 16.07 -6.42
N MET A 251 0.35 16.14 -5.18
CA MET A 251 1.08 15.70 -4.00
C MET A 251 1.28 14.19 -4.04
N THR A 252 2.48 13.77 -3.72
CA THR A 252 2.91 12.39 -3.92
C THR A 252 3.56 11.85 -2.66
N LYS A 253 3.25 10.60 -2.31
CA LYS A 253 3.97 9.87 -1.26
C LYS A 253 4.72 8.67 -1.83
N ASN A 254 5.80 8.26 -1.16
CA ASN A 254 6.48 7.00 -1.40
C ASN A 254 6.76 6.29 -0.07
N THR A 255 6.21 5.08 0.09
CA THR A 255 6.49 4.21 1.23
C THR A 255 7.59 3.23 0.85
N TYR A 256 8.77 3.34 1.46
CA TYR A 256 9.91 2.47 1.24
C TYR A 256 9.87 1.24 2.18
N GLY A 257 9.24 0.17 1.74
CA GLY A 257 9.20 -1.12 2.42
C GLY A 257 10.16 -2.16 1.81
N THR A 258 9.78 -3.43 1.78
CA THR A 258 10.45 -4.50 1.01
C THR A 258 10.52 -4.13 -0.47
N GLY A 259 9.39 -3.71 -1.06
CA GLY A 259 9.28 -2.90 -2.26
C GLY A 259 8.92 -1.46 -1.90
N SER A 260 8.51 -0.66 -2.90
CA SER A 260 7.98 0.68 -2.68
C SER A 260 6.63 0.86 -3.36
N PHE A 261 5.78 1.67 -2.73
CA PHE A 261 4.50 2.07 -3.30
C PHE A 261 4.44 3.59 -3.39
N VAL A 262 4.43 4.06 -4.64
CA VAL A 262 4.30 5.48 -4.95
C VAL A 262 2.85 5.77 -5.26
N LEU A 263 2.23 6.71 -4.55
CA LEU A 263 0.88 7.20 -4.84
C LEU A 263 0.91 8.70 -5.04
N MET A 264 0.22 9.14 -6.10
CA MET A 264 -0.02 10.56 -6.39
C MET A 264 -1.52 10.85 -6.28
N ASN A 265 -1.89 11.84 -5.50
CA ASN A 265 -3.24 12.40 -5.51
C ASN A 265 -3.54 12.95 -6.91
N ALA A 266 -4.54 12.40 -7.57
CA ALA A 266 -4.96 12.80 -8.93
C ALA A 266 -6.16 13.75 -8.95
N GLY A 267 -6.72 14.10 -7.77
CA GLY A 267 -7.88 14.96 -7.66
C GLY A 267 -9.22 14.23 -7.80
N SER A 268 -10.28 14.98 -8.06
CA SER A 268 -11.67 14.48 -8.11
C SER A 268 -12.09 13.92 -9.46
N GLU A 269 -11.31 14.13 -10.51
CA GLU A 269 -11.58 13.55 -11.83
C GLU A 269 -10.84 12.21 -11.96
N CYS A 270 -11.58 11.14 -12.34
CA CYS A 270 -10.98 9.83 -12.53
C CYS A 270 -10.00 9.87 -13.73
N PRO A 271 -8.70 9.66 -13.52
CA PRO A 271 -7.76 9.61 -14.63
C PRO A 271 -8.05 8.43 -15.55
N ASP A 272 -7.85 8.62 -16.84
CA ASP A 272 -7.86 7.50 -17.77
C ASP A 272 -6.74 6.50 -17.42
N PRO A 273 -6.96 5.19 -17.64
CA PRO A 273 -5.95 4.19 -17.38
C PRO A 273 -4.65 4.46 -18.13
N ALA A 274 -3.57 4.73 -17.41
CA ALA A 274 -2.26 5.02 -17.98
C ALA A 274 -1.38 3.78 -18.06
N GLU A 275 -0.59 3.66 -19.14
CA GLU A 275 0.32 2.52 -19.30
C GLU A 275 1.31 2.45 -18.14
N GLY A 276 1.47 1.25 -17.58
CA GLY A 276 2.39 0.98 -16.48
C GLY A 276 1.96 1.46 -15.09
N LEU A 277 0.80 2.09 -14.95
CA LEU A 277 0.25 2.58 -13.69
C LEU A 277 -1.11 1.95 -13.40
N LEU A 278 -1.50 2.02 -12.12
CA LEU A 278 -2.84 1.69 -11.66
C LEU A 278 -3.58 2.98 -11.31
N THR A 279 -4.89 3.02 -11.64
CA THR A 279 -5.80 4.07 -11.16
C THR A 279 -6.64 3.47 -10.02
N THR A 280 -6.77 4.18 -8.92
CA THR A 280 -7.49 3.70 -7.73
C THR A 280 -8.22 4.88 -7.06
N VAL A 281 -9.20 4.59 -6.23
CA VAL A 281 -9.78 5.61 -5.35
C VAL A 281 -8.83 5.81 -4.17
N ALA A 282 -8.46 7.06 -3.90
CA ALA A 282 -7.64 7.43 -2.75
C ALA A 282 -8.47 7.44 -1.46
N TRP A 283 -9.59 8.16 -1.47
CA TRP A 283 -10.59 8.25 -0.40
C TRP A 283 -11.87 8.93 -0.89
N ASP A 284 -12.92 8.82 -0.09
CA ASP A 284 -14.09 9.67 -0.15
C ASP A 284 -14.36 10.24 1.25
N LEU A 285 -14.52 11.56 1.34
CA LEU A 285 -14.84 12.28 2.58
C LEU A 285 -16.33 12.62 2.70
N GLY A 286 -17.20 11.95 1.90
CA GLY A 286 -18.64 12.16 1.86
C GLY A 286 -19.11 13.17 0.80
N ASN A 287 -18.22 13.64 -0.05
CA ASN A 287 -18.52 14.60 -1.13
C ASN A 287 -18.08 14.10 -2.52
N GLY A 288 -17.82 12.82 -2.64
CA GLY A 288 -17.33 12.13 -3.83
C GLY A 288 -15.86 11.74 -3.76
N PRO A 289 -15.44 10.81 -4.64
CA PRO A 289 -14.11 10.23 -4.58
C PRO A 289 -13.00 11.21 -4.97
N THR A 290 -11.88 11.08 -4.27
CA THR A 290 -10.57 11.55 -4.73
C THR A 290 -9.83 10.34 -5.29
N TYR A 291 -9.21 10.49 -6.45
CA TYR A 291 -8.47 9.42 -7.13
C TYR A 291 -6.98 9.50 -6.86
N ALA A 292 -6.30 8.38 -7.06
CA ALA A 292 -4.85 8.32 -7.06
C ALA A 292 -4.32 7.50 -8.23
N LEU A 293 -3.16 7.90 -8.73
CA LEU A 293 -2.30 7.05 -9.55
C LEU A 293 -1.36 6.28 -8.64
N GLU A 294 -1.21 4.98 -8.87
CA GLU A 294 -0.32 4.12 -8.09
C GLU A 294 0.71 3.45 -8.98
N GLY A 295 1.96 3.43 -8.51
CA GLY A 295 3.04 2.65 -9.07
C GLY A 295 3.68 1.78 -7.99
N SER A 296 3.86 0.49 -8.32
CA SER A 296 4.43 -0.52 -7.44
C SER A 296 5.86 -0.86 -7.88
N ILE A 297 6.83 -0.73 -6.99
CA ILE A 297 8.22 -1.11 -7.18
C ILE A 297 8.47 -2.35 -6.33
N PHE A 298 8.82 -3.49 -6.96
CA PHE A 298 8.87 -4.77 -6.26
C PHE A 298 10.06 -4.91 -5.32
N VAL A 299 11.17 -4.25 -5.61
CA VAL A 299 12.43 -4.43 -4.89
C VAL A 299 13.04 -3.08 -4.46
N THR A 300 13.00 -2.81 -3.17
CA THR A 300 13.58 -1.63 -2.51
C THR A 300 14.43 -2.10 -1.32
N GLY A 301 13.83 -2.29 -0.15
CA GLY A 301 14.50 -2.84 1.02
C GLY A 301 15.01 -4.27 0.81
N ALA A 302 14.34 -5.05 -0.05
CA ALA A 302 14.80 -6.38 -0.43
C ALA A 302 16.19 -6.38 -1.10
N ALA A 303 16.55 -5.31 -1.85
CA ALA A 303 17.89 -5.18 -2.42
C ALA A 303 18.95 -4.98 -1.34
N ILE A 304 18.62 -4.23 -0.28
CA ILE A 304 19.51 -4.03 0.87
C ILE A 304 19.70 -5.34 1.66
N GLN A 305 18.60 -6.08 1.86
CA GLN A 305 18.64 -7.41 2.48
C GLN A 305 19.50 -8.38 1.67
N TRP A 306 19.36 -8.35 0.34
CA TRP A 306 20.17 -9.19 -0.56
C TRP A 306 21.67 -8.86 -0.50
N LEU A 307 22.06 -7.57 -0.39
CA LEU A 307 23.46 -7.20 -0.15
C LEU A 307 23.99 -7.77 1.17
N ARG A 308 23.15 -7.88 2.21
CA ARG A 308 23.49 -8.45 3.49
C ARG A 308 23.54 -9.97 3.43
N ASP A 309 22.43 -10.60 3.07
CA ASP A 309 22.19 -12.05 3.22
C ASP A 309 22.71 -12.86 2.03
N GLY A 310 22.57 -12.31 0.81
CA GLY A 310 22.96 -12.97 -0.43
C GLY A 310 24.44 -12.78 -0.80
N LEU A 311 24.97 -11.56 -0.60
CA LEU A 311 26.34 -11.24 -1.01
C LEU A 311 27.31 -11.02 0.17
N GLY A 312 26.83 -10.79 1.40
CA GLY A 312 27.68 -10.51 2.55
C GLY A 312 28.48 -9.20 2.40
N VAL A 313 27.99 -8.24 1.61
CA VAL A 313 28.65 -6.94 1.40
C VAL A 313 28.55 -6.07 2.65
N ILE A 314 27.45 -6.19 3.39
CA ILE A 314 27.19 -5.56 4.69
C ILE A 314 26.76 -6.62 5.69
N SER A 315 26.94 -6.37 6.99
CA SER A 315 26.49 -7.26 8.07
C SER A 315 25.13 -6.83 8.64
N HIS A 316 24.85 -5.54 8.61
CA HIS A 316 23.60 -4.94 9.06
C HIS A 316 23.07 -3.95 8.01
N ALA A 317 21.75 -3.86 7.85
CA ALA A 317 21.13 -2.95 6.89
C ALA A 317 21.50 -1.48 7.12
N SER A 318 21.74 -1.08 8.37
CA SER A 318 22.17 0.28 8.72
C SER A 318 23.55 0.67 8.17
N GLU A 319 24.41 -0.28 7.83
CA GLU A 319 25.76 -0.02 7.30
C GLU A 319 25.72 0.48 5.85
N ILE A 320 24.63 0.26 5.13
CA ILE A 320 24.58 0.58 3.69
C ILE A 320 24.78 2.07 3.42
N SER A 321 24.23 2.94 4.27
CA SER A 321 24.34 4.39 4.10
C SER A 321 25.79 4.87 4.14
N ASP A 322 26.53 4.44 5.17
CA ASP A 322 27.94 4.81 5.35
C ASP A 322 28.83 4.19 4.27
N LEU A 323 28.57 2.93 3.91
CA LEU A 323 29.31 2.25 2.85
C LEU A 323 29.07 2.91 1.48
N ALA A 324 27.85 3.27 1.14
CA ALA A 324 27.51 3.99 -0.09
C ALA A 324 28.09 5.42 -0.11
N ALA A 325 28.16 6.08 1.04
CA ALA A 325 28.78 7.40 1.20
C ALA A 325 30.32 7.37 1.19
N SER A 326 30.95 6.21 1.34
CA SER A 326 32.42 6.06 1.32
C SER A 326 33.05 6.29 -0.07
N VAL A 327 32.21 6.37 -1.11
CA VAL A 327 32.62 6.64 -2.50
C VAL A 327 31.86 7.86 -3.03
N PRO A 328 32.45 8.65 -3.93
CA PRO A 328 31.82 9.88 -4.45
C PRO A 328 30.59 9.59 -5.34
N ASP A 329 30.62 8.47 -6.07
CA ASP A 329 29.59 8.03 -7.02
C ASP A 329 29.60 6.51 -7.15
N ASN A 330 28.78 5.96 -8.05
CA ASN A 330 28.69 4.51 -8.28
C ASN A 330 29.84 3.92 -9.11
N GLY A 331 30.84 4.71 -9.52
CA GLY A 331 31.96 4.27 -10.36
C GLY A 331 31.55 3.72 -11.72
N GLY A 332 30.39 4.11 -12.23
CA GLY A 332 29.79 3.61 -13.47
C GLY A 332 29.06 2.25 -13.31
N VAL A 333 28.88 1.76 -12.09
CA VAL A 333 28.16 0.53 -11.80
C VAL A 333 26.67 0.85 -11.63
N PHE A 334 25.81 0.13 -12.36
CA PHE A 334 24.35 0.18 -12.22
C PHE A 334 23.85 -1.18 -11.78
N PHE A 335 22.89 -1.17 -10.84
CA PHE A 335 22.21 -2.36 -10.35
C PHE A 335 20.72 -2.29 -10.66
N VAL A 336 20.20 -3.23 -11.43
CA VAL A 336 18.77 -3.37 -11.70
C VAL A 336 18.20 -4.49 -10.81
N PRO A 337 17.39 -4.17 -9.78
CA PRO A 337 16.96 -5.15 -8.78
C PRO A 337 15.72 -5.95 -9.21
N ALA A 338 15.72 -6.52 -10.40
CA ALA A 338 14.59 -7.27 -10.94
C ALA A 338 14.58 -8.73 -10.45
N PHE A 339 14.56 -8.98 -9.14
CA PHE A 339 14.64 -10.35 -8.57
C PHE A 339 13.46 -11.23 -8.97
N ALA A 340 12.27 -10.66 -9.03
CA ALA A 340 11.03 -11.31 -9.48
C ALA A 340 10.37 -10.55 -10.64
N GLY A 341 11.19 -9.97 -11.53
CA GLY A 341 10.74 -9.05 -12.57
C GLY A 341 10.73 -7.60 -12.13
N LEU A 342 10.20 -6.74 -12.99
CA LEU A 342 10.04 -5.31 -12.80
C LEU A 342 8.55 -4.99 -12.62
N GLY A 343 8.23 -4.12 -11.65
CA GLY A 343 6.92 -3.52 -11.45
C GLY A 343 6.70 -2.30 -12.36
N SER A 344 5.96 -1.33 -11.85
CA SER A 344 5.68 -0.07 -12.57
C SER A 344 6.95 0.68 -12.98
N PRO A 345 6.96 1.33 -14.15
CA PRO A 345 5.93 1.29 -15.20
C PRO A 345 6.12 0.13 -16.20
N TRP A 346 7.09 -0.75 -16.00
CA TRP A 346 7.58 -1.72 -16.95
C TRP A 346 6.74 -3.01 -17.04
N TRP A 347 6.27 -3.50 -15.89
CA TRP A 347 5.48 -4.74 -15.73
C TRP A 347 6.08 -5.94 -16.48
N ASP A 348 7.41 -6.11 -16.37
CA ASP A 348 8.15 -7.18 -17.03
C ASP A 348 8.50 -8.30 -16.05
N THR A 349 7.71 -9.38 -16.06
CA THR A 349 7.92 -10.56 -15.21
C THR A 349 9.13 -11.40 -15.65
N ARG A 350 9.63 -11.21 -16.87
CA ARG A 350 10.78 -11.91 -17.46
C ARG A 350 12.11 -11.22 -17.18
N ALA A 351 12.11 -9.96 -16.72
CA ALA A 351 13.33 -9.28 -16.31
C ALA A 351 14.00 -9.99 -15.12
N ARG A 352 15.33 -9.92 -15.05
CA ARG A 352 16.11 -10.45 -13.91
C ARG A 352 17.15 -9.46 -13.43
N GLY A 353 17.49 -9.59 -12.12
CA GLY A 353 18.48 -8.74 -11.46
C GLY A 353 19.81 -8.72 -12.21
N THR A 354 20.33 -7.51 -12.47
CA THR A 354 21.52 -7.31 -13.31
C THR A 354 22.44 -6.29 -12.65
N ILE A 355 23.74 -6.56 -12.66
CA ILE A 355 24.79 -5.58 -12.31
C ILE A 355 25.64 -5.35 -13.56
N ILE A 356 25.78 -4.09 -13.98
CA ILE A 356 26.53 -3.72 -15.18
C ILE A 356 27.52 -2.59 -14.85
N GLY A 357 28.61 -2.49 -15.59
CA GLY A 357 29.61 -1.42 -15.44
C GLY A 357 30.75 -1.76 -14.47
N ILE A 358 30.86 -3.00 -14.01
CA ILE A 358 31.96 -3.47 -13.14
C ILE A 358 33.31 -3.38 -13.87
N THR A 359 34.30 -2.83 -13.21
CA THR A 359 35.70 -2.76 -13.65
C THR A 359 36.64 -3.29 -12.58
N GLY A 360 37.93 -3.41 -12.88
CA GLY A 360 38.94 -3.81 -11.89
C GLY A 360 39.09 -2.85 -10.70
N GLY A 361 38.58 -1.62 -10.81
CA GLY A 361 38.57 -0.62 -9.74
C GLY A 361 37.27 -0.61 -8.90
N THR A 362 36.28 -1.44 -9.23
CA THR A 362 35.02 -1.49 -8.50
C THR A 362 35.22 -2.03 -7.09
N GLN A 363 34.69 -1.34 -6.10
CA GLN A 363 34.77 -1.67 -4.67
C GLN A 363 33.38 -1.92 -4.08
N ARG A 364 33.34 -2.45 -2.84
CA ARG A 364 32.08 -2.68 -2.11
C ARG A 364 31.21 -1.41 -1.98
N GLY A 365 31.85 -0.25 -1.80
CA GLY A 365 31.17 1.04 -1.74
C GLY A 365 30.41 1.38 -3.02
N HIS A 366 30.97 1.06 -4.19
CA HIS A 366 30.29 1.29 -5.49
C HIS A 366 29.07 0.38 -5.64
N LEU A 367 29.13 -0.88 -5.15
CA LEU A 367 27.97 -1.79 -5.17
C LEU A 367 26.85 -1.29 -4.23
N ALA A 368 27.22 -0.87 -3.01
CA ALA A 368 26.26 -0.30 -2.06
C ALA A 368 25.63 0.99 -2.62
N ARG A 369 26.44 1.85 -3.24
CA ARG A 369 25.97 3.09 -3.88
C ARG A 369 25.02 2.81 -5.02
N ALA A 370 25.34 1.86 -5.89
CA ALA A 370 24.48 1.45 -7.01
C ALA A 370 23.13 0.91 -6.53
N VAL A 371 23.07 0.20 -5.40
CA VAL A 371 21.80 -0.27 -4.80
C VAL A 371 20.96 0.90 -4.29
N VAL A 372 21.57 1.85 -3.57
CA VAL A 372 20.84 3.04 -3.07
C VAL A 372 20.32 3.88 -4.24
N GLU A 373 21.16 4.09 -5.28
CA GLU A 373 20.76 4.84 -6.49
C GLU A 373 19.66 4.12 -7.29
N ALA A 374 19.69 2.78 -7.37
CA ALA A 374 18.65 2.00 -8.04
C ALA A 374 17.26 2.22 -7.43
N ILE A 375 17.16 2.41 -6.10
CA ILE A 375 15.91 2.76 -5.43
C ILE A 375 15.38 4.12 -5.93
N ALA A 376 16.28 5.10 -6.05
CA ALA A 376 15.92 6.43 -6.52
C ALA A 376 15.55 6.45 -8.01
N PHE A 377 16.25 5.69 -8.86
CA PHE A 377 15.96 5.59 -10.29
C PHE A 377 14.60 4.95 -10.55
N GLN A 378 14.29 3.82 -9.91
CA GLN A 378 12.97 3.17 -10.04
C GLN A 378 11.85 4.12 -9.63
N THR A 379 12.04 4.85 -8.53
CA THR A 379 11.06 5.85 -8.08
C THR A 379 10.90 6.97 -9.10
N ARG A 380 11.99 7.41 -9.74
CA ARG A 380 11.94 8.41 -10.81
C ARG A 380 11.16 7.90 -12.02
N ASP A 381 11.39 6.66 -12.46
CA ASP A 381 10.65 6.03 -13.57
C ASP A 381 9.14 6.07 -13.34
N VAL A 382 8.71 5.70 -12.13
CA VAL A 382 7.29 5.72 -11.71
C VAL A 382 6.75 7.15 -11.70
N VAL A 383 7.44 8.08 -11.06
CA VAL A 383 7.00 9.47 -10.92
C VAL A 383 6.91 10.18 -12.27
N GLU A 384 7.84 9.93 -13.17
CA GLU A 384 7.78 10.47 -14.53
C GLU A 384 6.59 9.91 -15.33
N ALA A 385 6.25 8.62 -15.13
CA ALA A 385 5.05 8.03 -15.72
C ALA A 385 3.78 8.67 -15.13
N MET A 386 3.71 8.87 -13.81
CA MET A 386 2.59 9.53 -13.14
C MET A 386 2.42 10.98 -13.63
N SER A 387 3.50 11.75 -13.70
CA SER A 387 3.46 13.14 -14.17
C SER A 387 2.98 13.25 -15.62
N ARG A 388 3.37 12.30 -16.48
CA ARG A 388 2.83 12.22 -17.86
C ARG A 388 1.35 11.88 -17.89
N ALA A 389 0.91 10.92 -17.08
CA ALA A 389 -0.48 10.49 -17.02
C ALA A 389 -1.41 11.57 -16.45
N ALA A 390 -0.98 12.26 -15.39
CA ALA A 390 -1.72 13.33 -14.77
C ALA A 390 -1.65 14.68 -15.53
N GLY A 391 -0.73 14.80 -16.50
CA GLY A 391 -0.48 16.06 -17.19
C GLY A 391 0.11 17.17 -16.31
N THR A 392 0.54 16.83 -15.09
CA THR A 392 1.05 17.76 -14.07
C THR A 392 2.29 17.19 -13.41
N PRO A 393 3.41 17.96 -13.31
CA PRO A 393 4.59 17.52 -12.58
C PRO A 393 4.28 17.44 -11.08
N ILE A 394 4.97 16.54 -10.37
CA ILE A 394 4.89 16.52 -8.90
C ILE A 394 5.53 17.78 -8.30
N GLY A 395 4.94 18.30 -7.22
CA GLY A 395 5.49 19.47 -6.51
C GLY A 395 6.44 19.08 -5.37
N GLU A 396 6.10 18.06 -4.63
CA GLU A 396 6.83 17.54 -3.46
C GLU A 396 6.58 16.04 -3.35
N MET A 397 7.58 15.29 -2.91
CA MET A 397 7.42 13.89 -2.51
C MET A 397 7.55 13.76 -1.00
N ARG A 398 6.55 13.20 -0.36
CA ARG A 398 6.59 12.82 1.05
C ARG A 398 6.95 11.35 1.19
N VAL A 399 7.79 11.02 2.17
CA VAL A 399 8.36 9.67 2.27
C VAL A 399 8.24 9.09 3.67
N ASP A 400 8.00 7.78 3.72
CA ASP A 400 7.99 6.98 4.94
C ASP A 400 8.51 5.56 4.71
N GLY A 401 8.35 4.68 5.70
CA GLY A 401 8.85 3.32 5.64
C GLY A 401 10.32 3.18 6.02
N GLY A 402 10.79 1.92 6.08
CA GLY A 402 12.08 1.59 6.69
C GLY A 402 13.31 2.23 6.07
N ALA A 403 13.34 2.45 4.73
CA ALA A 403 14.49 3.06 4.09
C ALA A 403 14.47 4.59 4.09
N SER A 404 13.36 5.22 4.51
CA SER A 404 13.26 6.68 4.60
C SER A 404 14.19 7.30 5.65
N VAL A 405 14.77 6.51 6.55
CA VAL A 405 15.77 6.95 7.53
C VAL A 405 17.13 7.28 6.89
N MET A 406 17.38 6.84 5.65
CA MET A 406 18.64 7.06 4.95
C MET A 406 18.68 8.44 4.29
N ASP A 407 19.30 9.42 4.94
CA ASP A 407 19.44 10.78 4.40
C ASP A 407 20.12 10.79 3.00
N LEU A 408 21.07 9.90 2.77
CA LEU A 408 21.73 9.76 1.46
C LEU A 408 20.73 9.37 0.36
N LEU A 409 19.86 8.39 0.62
CA LEU A 409 18.81 8.00 -0.33
C LEU A 409 17.90 9.17 -0.64
N LEU A 410 17.43 9.87 0.40
CA LEU A 410 16.47 10.97 0.22
C LEU A 410 17.07 12.16 -0.52
N GLN A 411 18.36 12.44 -0.31
CA GLN A 411 19.07 13.47 -1.09
C GLN A 411 19.24 13.06 -2.56
N ILE A 412 19.62 11.80 -2.84
CA ILE A 412 19.71 11.27 -4.21
C ILE A 412 18.32 11.32 -4.85
N GLN A 413 17.27 10.93 -4.13
CA GLN A 413 15.90 10.98 -4.63
C GLN A 413 15.47 12.40 -5.00
N ALA A 414 15.73 13.39 -4.14
CA ALA A 414 15.44 14.79 -4.44
C ALA A 414 16.17 15.27 -5.71
N ASN A 415 17.44 14.91 -5.84
CA ASN A 415 18.25 15.25 -7.00
C ASN A 415 17.70 14.61 -8.29
N GLN A 416 17.35 13.32 -8.26
CA GLN A 416 16.81 12.58 -9.40
C GLN A 416 15.44 13.09 -9.82
N LEU A 417 14.58 13.45 -8.87
CA LEU A 417 13.25 13.99 -9.18
C LEU A 417 13.27 15.47 -9.56
N GLY A 418 14.24 16.22 -9.05
CA GLY A 418 14.28 17.68 -9.19
C GLY A 418 13.25 18.41 -8.34
N VAL A 419 12.70 17.76 -7.31
CA VAL A 419 11.73 18.30 -6.36
C VAL A 419 12.15 18.01 -4.93
N ARG A 420 11.55 18.75 -3.97
CA ARG A 420 11.74 18.49 -2.55
C ARG A 420 11.25 17.10 -2.18
N VAL A 421 12.04 16.40 -1.34
CA VAL A 421 11.67 15.17 -0.65
C VAL A 421 11.57 15.47 0.84
N ALA A 422 10.43 15.17 1.47
CA ALA A 422 10.12 15.52 2.84
C ALA A 422 9.80 14.29 3.69
N ARG A 423 10.49 14.13 4.82
CA ARG A 423 10.27 13.07 5.80
C ARG A 423 9.54 13.63 7.01
N PRO A 424 8.41 13.04 7.46
CA PRO A 424 7.69 13.45 8.67
C PRO A 424 8.37 12.96 9.94
N ILE A 425 8.02 13.59 11.09
CA ILE A 425 8.41 13.12 12.43
C ILE A 425 7.78 11.75 12.72
N ILE A 426 6.49 11.59 12.40
CA ILE A 426 5.76 10.32 12.57
C ILE A 426 5.90 9.52 11.28
N THR A 427 6.58 8.39 11.35
CA THR A 427 6.79 7.48 10.20
C THR A 427 5.69 6.43 10.04
N GLU A 428 4.79 6.30 11.03
CA GLU A 428 3.63 5.41 10.99
C GLU A 428 2.43 6.06 10.28
N THR A 429 2.68 6.61 9.11
CA THR A 429 1.71 7.42 8.36
C THR A 429 0.48 6.64 7.92
N THR A 430 0.60 5.33 7.73
CA THR A 430 -0.53 4.42 7.45
C THR A 430 -1.53 4.42 8.62
N ALA A 431 -1.07 4.15 9.83
CA ALA A 431 -1.92 4.17 11.02
C ALA A 431 -2.46 5.59 11.31
N GLN A 432 -1.62 6.61 11.11
CA GLN A 432 -1.99 8.01 11.27
C GLN A 432 -3.14 8.41 10.33
N GLY A 433 -3.10 8.00 9.07
CA GLY A 433 -4.13 8.32 8.09
C GLY A 433 -5.51 7.77 8.45
N ALA A 434 -5.58 6.51 8.89
CA ALA A 434 -6.84 5.92 9.33
C ALA A 434 -7.40 6.62 10.58
N ALA A 435 -6.53 6.98 11.54
CA ALA A 435 -6.95 7.78 12.70
C ALA A 435 -7.47 9.16 12.27
N MET A 436 -6.80 9.83 11.33
CA MET A 436 -7.22 11.13 10.82
C MET A 436 -8.57 11.07 10.10
N LEU A 437 -8.82 10.04 9.25
CA LEU A 437 -10.12 9.82 8.60
C LEU A 437 -11.24 9.62 9.64
N ALA A 438 -11.00 8.82 10.67
CA ALA A 438 -11.97 8.59 11.74
C ALA A 438 -12.22 9.85 12.58
N GLY A 439 -11.17 10.58 12.94
CA GLY A 439 -11.28 11.81 13.70
C GLY A 439 -11.98 12.94 12.94
N LEU A 440 -11.79 13.00 11.61
CA LEU A 440 -12.51 13.93 10.74
C LEU A 440 -14.01 13.62 10.72
N ALA A 441 -14.38 12.34 10.59
CA ALA A 441 -15.78 11.91 10.60
C ALA A 441 -16.51 12.23 11.91
N GLU A 442 -15.82 12.19 13.05
CA GLU A 442 -16.39 12.43 14.38
C GLU A 442 -16.09 13.84 14.94
N GLY A 443 -15.55 14.74 14.09
CA GLY A 443 -15.37 16.16 14.43
C GLY A 443 -14.22 16.43 15.42
N VAL A 444 -13.27 15.51 15.58
CA VAL A 444 -12.02 15.76 16.31
C VAL A 444 -11.16 16.78 15.53
N TRP A 445 -11.16 16.65 14.22
CA TRP A 445 -10.71 17.70 13.28
C TRP A 445 -11.91 18.16 12.46
N SER A 446 -12.04 19.48 12.27
CA SER A 446 -13.19 20.08 11.59
C SER A 446 -13.03 20.09 10.06
N GLU A 447 -11.79 20.09 9.59
CA GLU A 447 -11.43 20.17 8.17
C GLU A 447 -10.04 19.60 7.88
N THR A 448 -9.78 19.32 6.62
CA THR A 448 -8.50 18.77 6.15
C THR A 448 -7.31 19.73 6.35
N GLY A 449 -7.55 21.02 6.49
CA GLY A 449 -6.52 22.01 6.83
C GLY A 449 -5.90 21.79 8.22
N GLU A 450 -6.68 21.29 9.19
CA GLU A 450 -6.17 20.93 10.51
C GLU A 450 -5.30 19.67 10.43
N ILE A 451 -5.66 18.68 9.59
CA ILE A 451 -4.84 17.49 9.30
C ILE A 451 -3.51 17.90 8.67
N HIS A 452 -3.55 18.82 7.70
CA HIS A 452 -2.32 19.37 7.11
C HIS A 452 -1.41 20.02 8.15
N SER A 453 -2.00 20.75 9.11
CA SER A 453 -1.28 21.40 10.21
C SER A 453 -0.73 20.41 11.25
N ALA A 454 -1.37 19.25 11.41
CA ALA A 454 -0.92 18.18 12.30
C ALA A 454 0.28 17.39 11.69
N TRP A 455 0.46 17.42 10.37
CA TRP A 455 1.64 16.84 9.73
C TRP A 455 2.88 17.67 10.05
N ARG A 456 3.89 17.05 10.65
CA ARG A 456 5.11 17.74 11.11
C ARG A 456 6.33 17.22 10.37
N LEU A 457 7.07 18.14 9.76
CA LEU A 457 8.33 17.88 9.07
C LEU A 457 9.44 17.51 10.07
N ASP A 458 10.10 16.36 9.87
CA ASP A 458 11.40 16.05 10.47
C ASP A 458 12.53 16.70 9.66
N LYS A 459 12.62 16.31 8.38
CA LYS A 459 13.67 16.80 7.50
C LYS A 459 13.24 16.89 6.04
N ALA A 460 13.69 17.95 5.37
CA ALA A 460 13.52 18.12 3.93
C ALA A 460 14.86 18.05 3.21
N PHE A 461 14.83 17.53 2.00
CA PHE A 461 15.95 17.39 1.09
C PHE A 461 15.58 18.12 -0.21
N ASP A 462 16.21 19.27 -0.43
CA ASP A 462 16.03 20.03 -1.66
C ASP A 462 17.02 19.56 -2.74
N PRO A 463 16.65 19.62 -4.04
CA PRO A 463 17.55 19.27 -5.13
C PRO A 463 18.82 20.12 -5.09
N GLN A 464 19.97 19.46 -5.12
CA GLN A 464 21.28 20.11 -5.20
C GLN A 464 21.65 20.22 -6.67
N SER A 465 21.45 21.38 -7.28
CA SER A 465 21.86 21.82 -8.63
C SER A 465 22.16 20.76 -9.73
N ASP A 466 22.23 21.22 -10.96
CA ASP A 466 22.53 20.51 -12.20
C ASP A 466 21.64 19.29 -12.54
N ARG A 467 20.39 19.57 -12.80
CA ARG A 467 19.42 18.59 -13.35
C ARG A 467 19.99 17.78 -14.52
N LYS A 468 20.84 18.41 -15.37
CA LYS A 468 21.41 17.74 -16.54
C LYS A 468 22.34 16.58 -16.20
N ALA A 469 23.10 16.67 -15.09
CA ALA A 469 23.94 15.55 -14.64
C ALA A 469 23.07 14.35 -14.24
N TYR A 470 22.01 14.58 -13.45
CA TYR A 470 21.09 13.53 -13.04
C TYR A 470 20.26 12.96 -14.19
N ASP A 471 19.93 13.75 -15.20
CA ASP A 471 19.28 13.24 -16.42
C ASP A 471 20.24 12.31 -17.19
N THR A 472 21.51 12.64 -17.29
CA THR A 472 22.54 11.78 -17.93
C THR A 472 22.73 10.46 -17.16
N GLU A 473 22.72 10.50 -15.82
CA GLU A 473 22.77 9.28 -14.99
C GLU A 473 21.52 8.40 -15.21
N HIS A 474 20.35 9.01 -15.24
CA HIS A 474 19.10 8.31 -15.48
C HIS A 474 19.04 7.69 -16.90
N GLU A 475 19.53 8.38 -17.91
CA GLU A 475 19.67 7.79 -19.27
C GLU A 475 20.55 6.54 -19.26
N ARG A 476 21.63 6.52 -18.48
CA ARG A 476 22.48 5.34 -18.31
C ARG A 476 21.79 4.23 -17.52
N TRP A 477 20.99 4.59 -16.50
CA TRP A 477 20.12 3.65 -15.78
C TRP A 477 19.15 2.96 -16.74
N LEU A 478 18.44 3.72 -17.59
CA LEU A 478 17.52 3.15 -18.60
C LEU A 478 18.23 2.18 -19.56
N GLN A 479 19.48 2.46 -19.94
CA GLN A 479 20.28 1.53 -20.74
C GLN A 479 20.64 0.25 -19.98
N ALA A 480 20.88 0.32 -18.67
CA ALA A 480 21.14 -0.85 -17.84
C ALA A 480 19.85 -1.68 -17.65
N LEU A 481 18.72 -1.01 -17.43
CA LEU A 481 17.40 -1.59 -17.29
C LEU A 481 17.00 -2.34 -18.56
N ASP A 482 17.17 -1.76 -19.74
CA ASP A 482 16.86 -2.43 -21.03
C ASP A 482 17.63 -3.75 -21.21
N ARG A 483 18.85 -3.85 -20.66
CA ARG A 483 19.65 -5.08 -20.72
C ARG A 483 19.18 -6.16 -19.75
N SER A 484 18.37 -5.82 -18.77
CA SER A 484 17.79 -6.76 -17.80
C SER A 484 16.44 -7.31 -18.22
N ARG A 485 15.77 -6.64 -19.17
CA ARG A 485 14.42 -6.98 -19.64
C ARG A 485 14.41 -8.22 -20.50
N PHE A 486 13.28 -8.94 -20.47
CA PHE A 486 13.06 -10.13 -21.27
C PHE A 486 14.19 -11.17 -21.18
N TRP A 487 14.82 -11.28 -20.01
CA TRP A 487 15.96 -12.18 -19.77
C TRP A 487 15.59 -13.65 -19.79
N VAL A 488 14.42 -14.02 -19.27
CA VAL A 488 13.89 -15.39 -19.33
C VAL A 488 12.83 -15.49 -20.42
N ASP A 489 12.72 -16.71 -21.00
CA ASP A 489 11.76 -17.02 -22.06
C ASP A 489 10.31 -17.07 -21.55
#